data_b57c8c4b01ca08e4afba06fe777feb46
#
_entry.id   b57c8c4b01ca08e4afba06fe777feb46
#
_cell.length_a   1.000
_cell.length_b   1.000
_cell.length_c   1.000
_cell.angle_alpha   90.00
_cell.angle_beta   90.00
_cell.angle_gamma   90.00
#
_symmetry.space_group_name_H-M   'P 1'
#
loop_
_entity.id
_entity.type
_entity.pdbx_description
1 polymer ?
#
loop_
_entity_poly.entity_id
_entity_poly.type
_entity_poly.pdbx_seq_one_letter_code
_entity_poly.pdbx_strand_id
1 'polypeptide(L)'
;MHFKQSKVLVIFLLILPLILNYSLPTKAASAQTSPALYVGVDVAFESIVETEQLIDNISSYTNFFVIGCTGNYNEDRLTTISQYAYDKGLTFIVYTDLPRYPSKQWLEDAHNNWGDSFLGIYFYDEPGGIQLDQSDYPFVTKADNYSDASNKYVSSLNWWLRSGPDAITKSFGTSKYQLFTSDYSLYWYDYEAGYDTVFAEFAQNYSRQLNIDLCRGAATVQDKDWGVMITNKYDESPYMEARIDLYSDMVLAYDNGAKYIIVFDSDKKWTQNVLTKDHQDAMKQFWEYAQSHPRGISAVSDRSAYVLPKDYAYGFRAPTEDRIWGLWNNDSLTLSVSMSMAALFQIFGNNLDIVYPNELRTVESIGYQNVIYWNDTRILSNLQPIQSPSPIQGLSGEQPTLLALIQQLSYMLFYAIVAVIITAVTVVTIVLKLEKAPAKK
;
A
#
# COMPACT_ATOMS: atom_id res chain seq x y z
N MET A 1 87.40 -9.42 -5.89
CA MET A 1 86.35 -9.29 -4.87
C MET A 1 85.12 -8.56 -5.46
N HIS A 2 84.50 -9.06 -6.58
CA HIS A 2 83.50 -8.38 -7.33
C HIS A 2 82.39 -9.35 -7.84
N PHE A 3 81.94 -10.33 -7.05
CA PHE A 3 80.96 -11.32 -7.53
C PHE A 3 79.79 -11.67 -6.57
N LYS A 4 79.61 -10.91 -5.48
CA LYS A 4 78.56 -11.19 -4.49
C LYS A 4 77.42 -10.16 -4.44
N GLN A 5 77.53 -9.01 -5.10
CA GLN A 5 76.45 -7.99 -5.05
C GLN A 5 75.42 -8.12 -6.12
N SER A 6 75.67 -8.81 -7.24
CA SER A 6 74.66 -8.91 -8.37
C SER A 6 73.55 -9.92 -8.10
N LYS A 7 73.78 -10.96 -7.29
CA LYS A 7 72.74 -11.98 -7.01
C LYS A 7 71.71 -11.52 -6.00
N VAL A 8 72.02 -10.63 -5.09
CA VAL A 8 71.08 -10.05 -4.13
C VAL A 8 70.16 -9.05 -4.81
N LEU A 9 70.66 -8.30 -5.78
CA LEU A 9 69.87 -7.31 -6.53
C LEU A 9 68.85 -7.98 -7.47
N VAL A 10 69.20 -9.12 -8.06
CA VAL A 10 68.30 -9.89 -8.94
C VAL A 10 67.15 -10.56 -8.15
N ILE A 11 67.43 -11.01 -6.92
CA ILE A 11 66.38 -11.58 -6.06
C ILE A 11 65.39 -10.49 -5.58
N PHE A 12 65.88 -9.27 -5.28
CA PHE A 12 64.98 -8.15 -4.93
C PHE A 12 64.14 -7.65 -6.09
N LEU A 13 64.64 -7.67 -7.32
CA LEU A 13 63.92 -7.29 -8.52
C LEU A 13 62.88 -8.35 -8.97
N LEU A 14 63.00 -9.60 -8.57
CA LEU A 14 62.04 -10.66 -8.86
C LEU A 14 60.94 -10.82 -7.77
N ILE A 15 61.16 -10.31 -6.56
CA ILE A 15 60.19 -10.37 -5.45
C ILE A 15 59.29 -9.12 -5.46
N LEU A 16 59.80 -7.96 -5.93
CA LEU A 16 59.01 -6.72 -5.96
C LEU A 16 57.75 -6.81 -6.84
N PRO A 17 57.74 -7.42 -8.03
CA PRO A 17 56.49 -7.61 -8.79
C PRO A 17 55.53 -8.66 -8.22
N LEU A 18 56.00 -9.57 -7.33
CA LEU A 18 55.16 -10.53 -6.64
C LEU A 18 54.42 -9.91 -5.44
N ILE A 19 54.97 -8.89 -4.83
CA ILE A 19 54.31 -8.15 -3.73
C ILE A 19 53.35 -7.09 -4.25
N LEU A 20 53.54 -6.56 -5.45
CA LEU A 20 52.69 -5.57 -6.09
C LEU A 20 51.42 -6.19 -6.75
N ASN A 21 51.34 -7.51 -6.89
CA ASN A 21 50.18 -8.21 -7.41
C ASN A 21 49.26 -8.82 -6.33
N TYR A 22 49.56 -8.62 -5.06
CA TYR A 22 48.56 -8.79 -4.02
C TYR A 22 47.63 -7.55 -3.99
N SER A 23 46.82 -7.36 -5.03
CA SER A 23 45.60 -6.61 -4.90
C SER A 23 44.76 -7.39 -3.87
N LEU A 24 44.66 -6.84 -2.66
CA LEU A 24 43.58 -7.20 -1.76
C LEU A 24 42.31 -7.19 -2.59
N PRO A 25 41.45 -8.23 -2.51
CA PRO A 25 40.15 -8.15 -3.12
C PRO A 25 39.47 -6.94 -2.47
N THR A 26 39.46 -5.80 -3.16
CA THR A 26 38.48 -4.76 -2.93
C THR A 26 37.16 -5.48 -3.16
N LYS A 27 36.49 -5.80 -2.05
CA LYS A 27 35.08 -6.17 -2.10
C LYS A 27 34.45 -5.04 -2.89
N ALA A 28 34.22 -5.27 -4.19
CA ALA A 28 33.41 -4.36 -4.97
C ALA A 28 32.14 -4.23 -4.15
N ALA A 29 31.88 -3.04 -3.64
CA ALA A 29 30.58 -2.72 -3.12
C ALA A 29 29.65 -3.01 -4.29
N SER A 30 28.99 -4.16 -4.25
CA SER A 30 27.88 -4.42 -5.15
C SER A 30 26.95 -3.26 -4.87
N ALA A 31 26.68 -2.44 -5.86
CA ALA A 31 25.58 -1.51 -5.77
C ALA A 31 24.38 -2.36 -5.32
N GLN A 32 23.97 -2.19 -4.08
CA GLN A 32 22.87 -2.94 -3.50
C GLN A 32 21.65 -2.39 -4.22
N THR A 33 21.23 -3.08 -5.29
CA THR A 33 19.95 -2.78 -5.92
C THR A 33 18.91 -2.99 -4.85
N SER A 34 18.11 -1.97 -4.55
CA SER A 34 17.00 -2.08 -3.62
C SER A 34 16.20 -3.35 -3.95
N PRO A 35 15.83 -4.17 -2.97
CA PRO A 35 15.09 -5.38 -3.24
C PRO A 35 13.78 -5.05 -3.98
N ALA A 36 13.42 -5.88 -4.94
CA ALA A 36 12.17 -5.72 -5.69
C ALA A 36 10.92 -5.96 -4.82
N LEU A 37 11.11 -6.53 -3.63
CA LEU A 37 10.05 -6.87 -2.66
C LEU A 37 10.55 -6.66 -1.23
N TYR A 38 9.75 -5.97 -0.43
CA TYR A 38 9.91 -5.83 1.01
C TYR A 38 8.79 -6.61 1.72
N VAL A 39 9.16 -7.52 2.60
CA VAL A 39 8.23 -8.31 3.43
C VAL A 39 8.58 -8.10 4.88
N GLY A 40 7.62 -7.72 5.70
CA GLY A 40 7.91 -7.37 7.08
C GLY A 40 6.72 -7.29 8.02
N VAL A 41 7.00 -6.76 9.19
CA VAL A 41 6.04 -6.57 10.27
C VAL A 41 6.11 -5.12 10.73
N ASP A 42 4.96 -4.56 11.08
CA ASP A 42 4.83 -3.29 11.78
C ASP A 42 4.42 -3.54 13.23
N VAL A 43 5.14 -2.92 14.17
CA VAL A 43 4.85 -3.03 15.60
C VAL A 43 4.50 -1.69 16.21
N ALA A 44 3.37 -1.62 16.91
CA ALA A 44 2.94 -0.41 17.62
C ALA A 44 3.07 -0.52 19.16
N PHE A 45 3.38 -1.68 19.72
CA PHE A 45 3.62 -1.86 21.14
C PHE A 45 5.02 -1.40 21.58
N GLU A 46 5.20 -1.07 22.87
CA GLU A 46 6.39 -0.34 23.36
C GLU A 46 7.54 -1.22 23.88
N SER A 47 7.34 -2.52 24.05
CA SER A 47 8.31 -3.42 24.67
C SER A 47 9.50 -3.70 23.76
N ILE A 48 10.69 -3.17 24.09
CA ILE A 48 11.93 -3.45 23.36
C ILE A 48 12.20 -4.96 23.33
N VAL A 49 12.08 -5.64 24.47
CA VAL A 49 12.35 -7.07 24.58
C VAL A 49 11.45 -7.91 23.68
N GLU A 50 10.17 -7.60 23.65
CA GLU A 50 9.22 -8.30 22.76
C GLU A 50 9.48 -8.00 21.29
N THR A 51 9.86 -6.76 20.97
CA THR A 51 10.22 -6.36 19.61
C THR A 51 11.49 -7.10 19.14
N GLU A 52 12.53 -7.18 19.98
CA GLU A 52 13.74 -7.93 19.66
C GLU A 52 13.48 -9.44 19.48
N GLN A 53 12.64 -10.03 20.34
CA GLN A 53 12.21 -11.42 20.21
C GLN A 53 11.44 -11.66 18.91
N LEU A 54 10.55 -10.74 18.53
CA LEU A 54 9.83 -10.82 17.26
C LEU A 54 10.82 -10.76 16.09
N ILE A 55 11.74 -9.80 16.07
CA ILE A 55 12.77 -9.68 15.03
C ILE A 55 13.59 -10.98 14.93
N ASP A 56 13.97 -11.59 16.04
CA ASP A 56 14.70 -12.87 16.05
C ASP A 56 13.87 -13.99 15.38
N ASN A 57 12.57 -14.02 15.64
CA ASN A 57 11.70 -15.05 15.08
C ASN A 57 11.46 -14.89 13.58
N ILE A 58 11.42 -13.65 13.06
CA ILE A 58 10.99 -13.37 11.68
C ILE A 58 12.14 -13.06 10.71
N SER A 59 13.30 -12.63 11.18
CA SER A 59 14.39 -12.12 10.33
C SER A 59 14.91 -13.11 9.27
N SER A 60 14.68 -14.41 9.44
CA SER A 60 15.07 -15.41 8.45
C SER A 60 14.16 -15.50 7.22
N TYR A 61 12.95 -14.91 7.29
CA TYR A 61 11.94 -14.92 6.22
C TYR A 61 11.26 -13.57 6.02
N THR A 62 11.89 -12.50 6.48
CA THR A 62 11.51 -11.11 6.22
C THR A 62 12.76 -10.31 5.88
N ASN A 63 12.61 -9.13 5.27
CA ASN A 63 13.70 -8.22 4.95
C ASN A 63 13.37 -6.76 5.28
N PHE A 64 12.21 -6.53 5.91
CA PHE A 64 11.70 -5.21 6.23
C PHE A 64 11.08 -5.17 7.62
N PHE A 65 11.15 -4.02 8.28
CA PHE A 65 10.54 -3.83 9.60
C PHE A 65 10.03 -2.41 9.76
N VAL A 66 8.84 -2.24 10.33
CA VAL A 66 8.30 -0.93 10.69
C VAL A 66 8.37 -0.77 12.20
N ILE A 67 9.11 0.24 12.65
CA ILE A 67 9.23 0.57 14.07
C ILE A 67 8.13 1.59 14.37
N GLY A 68 6.92 1.07 14.63
CA GLY A 68 5.79 1.84 15.11
C GLY A 68 5.92 2.12 16.60
N CYS A 69 5.46 3.25 17.03
CA CYS A 69 5.38 3.58 18.45
C CYS A 69 4.38 4.71 18.67
N THR A 70 3.28 4.39 19.28
CA THR A 70 2.20 5.35 19.49
C THR A 70 2.19 5.95 20.89
N GLY A 71 2.79 5.32 21.90
CA GLY A 71 2.65 5.73 23.30
C GLY A 71 3.70 6.73 23.76
N ASN A 72 4.94 6.30 23.88
CA ASN A 72 6.01 7.13 24.42
C ASN A 72 7.16 7.21 23.41
N TYR A 73 7.11 8.18 22.53
CA TYR A 73 8.21 8.45 21.61
C TYR A 73 9.50 8.71 22.38
N ASN A 74 10.50 7.87 22.16
CA ASN A 74 11.81 7.96 22.79
C ASN A 74 12.91 7.59 21.77
N GLU A 75 13.83 8.51 21.49
CA GLU A 75 14.91 8.32 20.52
C GLU A 75 15.89 7.21 20.93
N ASP A 76 16.12 7.00 22.22
CA ASP A 76 16.96 5.90 22.70
C ASP A 76 16.34 4.54 22.34
N ARG A 77 15.02 4.41 22.49
CA ARG A 77 14.28 3.22 22.10
C ARG A 77 14.33 3.01 20.58
N LEU A 78 14.07 4.05 19.79
CA LEU A 78 14.17 3.99 18.35
C LEU A 78 15.57 3.56 17.91
N THR A 79 16.62 4.14 18.50
CA THR A 79 18.01 3.79 18.23
C THR A 79 18.29 2.32 18.55
N THR A 80 17.82 1.84 19.70
CA THR A 80 18.04 0.45 20.13
C THR A 80 17.40 -0.53 19.16
N ILE A 81 16.12 -0.33 18.82
CA ILE A 81 15.40 -1.23 17.91
C ILE A 81 15.92 -1.13 16.47
N SER A 82 16.24 0.09 16.00
CA SER A 82 16.82 0.31 14.68
C SER A 82 18.17 -0.40 14.53
N GLN A 83 19.03 -0.29 15.54
CA GLN A 83 20.31 -1.00 15.55
C GLN A 83 20.10 -2.51 15.52
N TYR A 84 19.16 -3.01 16.32
CA TYR A 84 18.87 -4.45 16.36
C TYR A 84 18.35 -4.97 15.01
N ALA A 85 17.41 -4.25 14.38
CA ALA A 85 16.91 -4.59 13.05
C ALA A 85 18.03 -4.58 12.00
N TYR A 86 18.90 -3.56 12.04
CA TYR A 86 20.07 -3.45 11.16
C TYR A 86 21.04 -4.63 11.34
N ASP A 87 21.35 -5.00 12.57
CA ASP A 87 22.25 -6.12 12.89
C ASP A 87 21.69 -7.47 12.42
N LYS A 88 20.36 -7.59 12.29
CA LYS A 88 19.68 -8.75 11.70
C LYS A 88 19.54 -8.68 10.17
N GLY A 89 20.05 -7.63 9.54
CA GLY A 89 20.04 -7.45 8.09
C GLY A 89 18.71 -6.98 7.52
N LEU A 90 17.83 -6.41 8.35
CA LEU A 90 16.55 -5.84 7.92
C LEU A 90 16.74 -4.39 7.46
N THR A 91 16.01 -4.01 6.43
CA THR A 91 15.71 -2.60 6.16
C THR A 91 14.52 -2.16 7.02
N PHE A 92 14.41 -0.87 7.31
CA PHE A 92 13.34 -0.42 8.19
C PHE A 92 12.91 1.03 7.92
N ILE A 93 11.71 1.36 8.39
CA ILE A 93 11.16 2.70 8.53
C ILE A 93 10.73 2.93 9.98
N VAL A 94 10.58 4.21 10.34
CA VAL A 94 10.17 4.60 11.69
C VAL A 94 8.86 5.37 11.61
N TYR A 95 7.86 4.93 12.37
CA TYR A 95 6.60 5.67 12.53
C TYR A 95 6.79 6.91 13.37
N THR A 96 6.15 7.97 12.95
CA THR A 96 6.10 9.23 13.70
C THR A 96 4.76 9.95 13.48
N ASP A 97 4.34 10.73 14.45
CA ASP A 97 3.18 11.62 14.34
C ASP A 97 3.48 12.98 15.01
N LEU A 98 2.65 13.99 14.76
CA LEU A 98 2.77 15.28 15.45
C LEU A 98 2.32 15.18 16.91
N PRO A 99 3.06 15.78 17.85
CA PRO A 99 4.32 16.53 17.70
C PRO A 99 5.59 15.67 17.86
N ARG A 100 5.48 14.37 17.68
CA ARG A 100 6.50 13.37 18.02
C ARG A 100 7.26 12.93 16.77
N TYR A 101 8.41 13.52 16.49
CA TYR A 101 9.33 12.98 15.48
C TYR A 101 10.78 12.97 15.94
N PRO A 102 11.61 12.17 15.25
CA PRO A 102 13.05 12.17 15.48
C PRO A 102 13.61 13.57 15.33
N SER A 103 14.55 13.90 16.21
CA SER A 103 15.31 15.14 16.06
C SER A 103 16.13 15.11 14.75
N LYS A 104 16.47 16.30 14.27
CA LYS A 104 17.38 16.41 13.13
C LYS A 104 18.67 15.62 13.37
N GLN A 105 19.24 15.68 14.57
CA GLN A 105 20.46 14.96 14.93
C GLN A 105 20.25 13.46 14.82
N TRP A 106 19.13 12.93 15.33
CA TRP A 106 18.84 11.50 15.22
C TRP A 106 18.76 11.04 13.75
N LEU A 107 18.14 11.81 12.87
CA LEU A 107 18.07 11.50 11.44
C LEU A 107 19.44 11.55 10.75
N GLU A 108 20.31 12.50 11.13
CA GLU A 108 21.70 12.55 10.65
C GLU A 108 22.47 11.29 11.07
N ASP A 109 22.35 10.93 12.35
CA ASP A 109 22.99 9.75 12.90
C ASP A 109 22.43 8.46 12.28
N ALA A 110 21.12 8.38 12.04
CA ALA A 110 20.48 7.26 11.36
C ALA A 110 21.05 7.02 9.96
N HIS A 111 21.24 8.10 9.18
CA HIS A 111 21.86 7.99 7.88
C HIS A 111 23.30 7.51 7.95
N ASN A 112 24.07 8.03 8.89
CA ASN A 112 25.48 7.68 9.04
C ASN A 112 25.67 6.24 9.55
N ASN A 113 24.79 5.77 10.45
CA ASN A 113 24.91 4.48 11.09
C ASN A 113 24.32 3.34 10.24
N TRP A 114 23.20 3.57 9.56
CA TRP A 114 22.43 2.50 8.90
C TRP A 114 22.33 2.67 7.37
N GLY A 115 22.68 3.84 6.82
CA GLY A 115 22.70 4.09 5.39
C GLY A 115 21.38 3.71 4.71
N ASP A 116 21.49 2.89 3.66
CA ASP A 116 20.34 2.43 2.85
C ASP A 116 19.40 1.44 3.58
N SER A 117 19.77 0.99 4.79
CA SER A 117 18.88 0.16 5.60
C SER A 117 17.78 0.97 6.29
N PHE A 118 17.98 2.26 6.50
CA PHE A 118 16.96 3.18 6.95
C PHE A 118 16.31 3.85 5.73
N LEU A 119 15.13 3.37 5.31
CA LEU A 119 14.47 3.85 4.08
C LEU A 119 13.77 5.20 4.28
N GLY A 120 13.21 5.47 5.46
CA GLY A 120 12.49 6.70 5.67
C GLY A 120 11.53 6.71 6.85
N ILE A 121 10.57 7.60 6.75
CA ILE A 121 9.65 7.95 7.82
C ILE A 121 8.23 7.57 7.42
N TYR A 122 7.58 6.77 8.24
CA TYR A 122 6.15 6.53 8.20
C TYR A 122 5.48 7.61 9.07
N PHE A 123 4.80 8.54 8.41
CA PHE A 123 4.27 9.72 9.07
C PHE A 123 2.77 9.81 8.92
N TYR A 124 2.06 9.96 10.02
CA TYR A 124 0.62 10.11 10.12
C TYR A 124 -0.17 8.95 9.49
N ASP A 125 -0.83 8.21 10.32
CA ASP A 125 -1.56 7.00 9.95
C ASP A 125 -2.97 7.33 9.45
N GLU A 126 -3.45 6.62 8.45
CA GLU A 126 -4.83 6.64 7.93
C GLU A 126 -5.41 8.06 7.60
N PRO A 127 -4.66 8.97 6.95
CA PRO A 127 -5.15 10.34 6.77
C PRO A 127 -6.46 10.42 5.98
N GLY A 128 -6.63 9.60 4.94
CA GLY A 128 -7.83 9.57 4.12
C GLY A 128 -9.02 8.94 4.84
N GLY A 129 -8.77 7.87 5.59
CA GLY A 129 -9.78 7.24 6.42
C GLY A 129 -10.30 8.17 7.51
N ILE A 130 -9.40 8.82 8.25
CA ILE A 130 -9.73 9.86 9.24
C ILE A 130 -10.58 10.96 8.62
N GLN A 131 -10.24 11.39 7.39
CA GLN A 131 -11.01 12.40 6.68
C GLN A 131 -12.43 11.93 6.34
N LEU A 132 -12.58 10.73 5.80
CA LEU A 132 -13.91 10.23 5.42
C LEU A 132 -14.80 9.96 6.63
N ASP A 133 -14.23 9.42 7.69
CA ASP A 133 -14.96 9.08 8.90
C ASP A 133 -15.22 10.29 9.81
N GLN A 134 -14.61 11.44 9.49
CA GLN A 134 -14.63 12.64 10.32
C GLN A 134 -14.20 12.35 11.77
N SER A 135 -13.20 11.48 11.92
CA SER A 135 -12.65 11.04 13.20
C SER A 135 -11.33 11.78 13.49
N ASP A 136 -10.96 11.85 14.74
CA ASP A 136 -9.62 12.23 15.22
C ASP A 136 -8.95 13.44 14.51
N TYR A 137 -9.63 14.57 14.40
CA TYR A 137 -9.12 15.81 13.77
C TYR A 137 -9.00 15.71 12.23
N PRO A 138 -10.11 15.57 11.51
CA PRO A 138 -10.10 15.52 10.04
C PRO A 138 -9.52 16.81 9.45
N PHE A 139 -8.81 16.68 8.33
CA PHE A 139 -8.13 17.80 7.65
C PHE A 139 -9.12 18.87 7.12
N VAL A 140 -10.32 18.42 6.74
CA VAL A 140 -11.37 19.27 6.20
C VAL A 140 -12.67 19.04 6.94
N THR A 141 -13.17 20.08 7.60
CA THR A 141 -14.47 20.06 8.30
C THR A 141 -15.56 20.85 7.55
N LYS A 142 -15.18 21.68 6.58
CA LYS A 142 -16.09 22.48 5.73
C LYS A 142 -15.45 22.76 4.38
N ALA A 143 -16.23 22.59 3.33
CA ALA A 143 -15.85 22.98 1.99
C ALA A 143 -17.08 23.39 1.16
N ASP A 144 -16.87 24.22 0.14
CA ASP A 144 -17.95 24.74 -0.71
C ASP A 144 -18.37 23.73 -1.79
N ASN A 145 -17.43 22.89 -2.23
CA ASN A 145 -17.61 21.84 -3.24
C ASN A 145 -16.49 20.81 -3.15
N TYR A 146 -16.55 19.77 -3.98
CA TYR A 146 -15.57 18.66 -3.95
C TYR A 146 -14.15 19.12 -4.26
N SER A 147 -13.96 20.04 -5.22
CA SER A 147 -12.64 20.60 -5.53
C SER A 147 -12.07 21.44 -4.38
N ASP A 148 -12.89 22.20 -3.67
CA ASP A 148 -12.46 22.94 -2.48
C ASP A 148 -12.06 21.98 -1.35
N ALA A 149 -12.82 20.87 -1.17
CA ALA A 149 -12.46 19.84 -0.20
C ALA A 149 -11.12 19.17 -0.54
N SER A 150 -10.94 18.75 -1.80
CA SER A 150 -9.69 18.17 -2.30
C SER A 150 -8.49 19.10 -2.07
N ASN A 151 -8.60 20.36 -2.49
CA ASN A 151 -7.54 21.33 -2.32
C ASN A 151 -7.20 21.57 -0.84
N LYS A 152 -8.19 21.65 0.03
CA LYS A 152 -7.98 21.81 1.47
C LYS A 152 -7.31 20.59 2.10
N TYR A 153 -7.76 19.39 1.75
CA TYR A 153 -7.19 18.14 2.24
C TYR A 153 -5.71 18.05 1.84
N VAL A 154 -5.43 18.10 0.55
CA VAL A 154 -4.08 17.99 0.00
C VAL A 154 -3.16 19.09 0.57
N SER A 155 -3.62 20.35 0.62
CA SER A 155 -2.80 21.44 1.13
C SER A 155 -2.53 21.33 2.64
N SER A 156 -3.50 20.90 3.42
CA SER A 156 -3.35 20.73 4.86
C SER A 156 -2.39 19.57 5.18
N LEU A 157 -2.58 18.43 4.55
CA LEU A 157 -1.71 17.27 4.73
C LEU A 157 -0.28 17.55 4.21
N ASN A 158 -0.14 18.23 3.06
CA ASN A 158 1.15 18.68 2.56
C ASN A 158 1.85 19.65 3.49
N TRP A 159 1.08 20.55 4.13
CA TRP A 159 1.65 21.47 5.13
C TRP A 159 2.22 20.71 6.33
N TRP A 160 1.52 19.68 6.81
CA TRP A 160 2.00 18.84 7.91
C TRP A 160 3.26 18.06 7.53
N LEU A 161 3.29 17.47 6.34
CA LEU A 161 4.47 16.80 5.81
C LEU A 161 5.67 17.75 5.71
N ARG A 162 5.45 18.98 5.21
CA ARG A 162 6.51 19.99 5.04
C ARG A 162 6.96 20.61 6.36
N SER A 163 6.07 20.75 7.31
CA SER A 163 6.37 21.34 8.62
C SER A 163 7.06 20.35 9.57
N GLY A 164 6.86 19.05 9.34
CA GLY A 164 7.43 17.95 10.10
C GLY A 164 8.60 17.29 9.35
N PRO A 165 8.40 16.06 8.83
CA PRO A 165 9.47 15.23 8.28
C PRO A 165 10.23 15.89 7.12
N ASP A 166 9.53 16.55 6.22
CA ASP A 166 10.12 17.14 5.02
C ASP A 166 10.99 18.38 5.33
N ALA A 167 10.61 19.20 6.33
CA ALA A 167 11.44 20.30 6.78
C ALA A 167 12.77 19.82 7.36
N ILE A 168 12.74 18.68 8.05
CA ILE A 168 13.93 18.06 8.60
C ILE A 168 14.77 17.45 7.48
N THR A 169 14.17 16.67 6.56
CA THR A 169 14.89 16.03 5.45
C THR A 169 15.47 17.04 4.46
N LYS A 170 14.76 18.10 4.12
CA LYS A 170 15.26 19.18 3.23
C LYS A 170 16.41 19.98 3.81
N SER A 171 16.55 20.03 5.13
CA SER A 171 17.72 20.68 5.75
C SER A 171 19.04 20.00 5.41
N PHE A 172 19.01 18.77 4.87
CA PHE A 172 20.15 18.02 4.36
C PHE A 172 20.49 18.25 2.88
N GLY A 173 19.76 19.14 2.19
CA GLY A 173 20.04 19.53 0.81
C GLY A 173 19.60 18.55 -0.27
N THR A 174 19.07 17.40 0.10
CA THR A 174 18.41 16.42 -0.78
C THR A 174 17.33 15.70 0.02
N SER A 175 16.22 15.33 -0.59
CA SER A 175 15.24 14.43 0.04
C SER A 175 15.89 13.06 0.19
N LYS A 176 16.49 12.79 1.36
CA LYS A 176 17.22 11.55 1.61
C LYS A 176 16.33 10.40 2.00
N TYR A 177 15.14 10.68 2.51
CA TYR A 177 14.24 9.69 3.08
C TYR A 177 12.91 9.71 2.35
N GLN A 178 12.37 8.52 2.13
CA GLN A 178 11.02 8.36 1.61
C GLN A 178 9.98 8.63 2.70
N LEU A 179 8.84 9.16 2.30
CA LEU A 179 7.69 9.37 3.16
C LEU A 179 6.65 8.30 2.90
N PHE A 180 6.27 7.60 3.96
CA PHE A 180 5.33 6.49 3.94
C PHE A 180 4.09 6.84 4.75
N THR A 181 2.96 6.26 4.38
CA THR A 181 1.75 6.18 5.21
C THR A 181 1.00 4.89 4.89
N SER A 182 0.10 4.45 5.76
CA SER A 182 -0.95 3.51 5.42
C SER A 182 -2.29 4.23 5.32
N ASP A 183 -3.21 3.67 4.57
CA ASP A 183 -4.58 4.16 4.50
C ASP A 183 -5.52 3.04 4.03
N TYR A 184 -6.81 3.17 4.35
CA TYR A 184 -7.87 2.30 3.84
C TYR A 184 -8.78 2.99 2.82
N SER A 185 -8.40 4.24 2.43
CA SER A 185 -9.13 5.00 1.40
C SER A 185 -8.29 6.19 0.90
N LEU A 186 -8.80 7.03 0.05
CA LEU A 186 -8.26 8.29 -0.45
C LEU A 186 -6.78 8.29 -0.90
N TYR A 187 -6.18 7.15 -1.20
CA TYR A 187 -4.77 6.96 -1.61
C TYR A 187 -4.30 7.96 -2.67
N TRP A 188 -5.18 8.33 -3.60
CA TRP A 188 -4.88 9.30 -4.65
C TRP A 188 -4.43 10.64 -4.08
N TYR A 189 -5.16 11.13 -3.09
CA TYR A 189 -4.92 12.44 -2.47
C TYR A 189 -3.76 12.42 -1.49
N ASP A 190 -3.44 11.26 -0.93
CA ASP A 190 -2.24 11.09 -0.11
C ASP A 190 -0.98 11.26 -0.96
N TYR A 191 -0.94 10.66 -2.14
CA TYR A 191 0.16 10.90 -3.07
C TYR A 191 0.22 12.35 -3.54
N GLU A 192 -0.90 13.00 -3.83
CA GLU A 192 -0.95 14.43 -4.18
C GLU A 192 -0.43 15.31 -3.04
N ALA A 193 -0.66 14.93 -1.78
CA ALA A 193 -0.15 15.62 -0.62
C ALA A 193 1.37 15.49 -0.46
N GLY A 194 1.99 14.44 -1.03
CA GLY A 194 3.45 14.35 -1.09
C GLY A 194 4.07 13.07 -0.56
N TYR A 195 3.30 12.05 -0.22
CA TYR A 195 3.85 10.74 0.12
C TYR A 195 4.54 10.07 -1.07
N ASP A 196 5.59 9.31 -0.79
CA ASP A 196 6.34 8.53 -1.78
C ASP A 196 5.79 7.12 -1.92
N THR A 197 5.24 6.58 -0.83
CA THR A 197 4.65 5.24 -0.78
C THR A 197 3.44 5.24 0.15
N VAL A 198 2.35 4.65 -0.32
CA VAL A 198 1.15 4.40 0.50
C VAL A 198 0.92 2.89 0.60
N PHE A 199 0.64 2.42 1.81
CA PHE A 199 0.25 1.05 2.06
C PHE A 199 -1.28 0.95 2.08
N ALA A 200 -1.86 0.21 1.14
CA ALA A 200 -3.27 -0.08 1.17
C ALA A 200 -3.59 -1.04 2.33
N GLU A 201 -4.46 -0.64 3.23
CA GLU A 201 -4.81 -1.48 4.36
C GLU A 201 -5.79 -2.58 3.98
N PHE A 202 -5.40 -3.80 4.30
CA PHE A 202 -6.27 -4.96 4.28
C PHE A 202 -6.85 -5.14 5.68
N ALA A 203 -7.86 -4.33 5.97
CA ALA A 203 -8.53 -4.30 7.27
C ALA A 203 -9.90 -4.97 7.22
N GLN A 204 -10.37 -5.48 8.33
CA GLN A 204 -11.74 -5.98 8.50
C GLN A 204 -12.22 -6.86 7.32
N ASN A 205 -13.43 -6.59 6.78
CA ASN A 205 -14.00 -7.26 5.62
C ASN A 205 -14.03 -6.36 4.37
N TYR A 206 -13.17 -5.36 4.29
CA TYR A 206 -13.06 -4.52 3.11
C TYR A 206 -12.58 -5.32 1.88
N SER A 207 -12.96 -4.87 0.71
CA SER A 207 -12.58 -5.54 -0.54
C SER A 207 -11.09 -5.33 -0.80
N ARG A 208 -10.28 -6.39 -0.65
CA ARG A 208 -8.84 -6.39 -0.93
C ARG A 208 -8.55 -5.92 -2.35
N GLN A 209 -9.33 -6.41 -3.31
CA GLN A 209 -9.17 -6.06 -4.72
C GLN A 209 -9.43 -4.57 -4.96
N LEU A 210 -10.47 -4.01 -4.35
CA LEU A 210 -10.78 -2.58 -4.49
C LEU A 210 -9.65 -1.71 -3.92
N ASN A 211 -9.12 -2.06 -2.74
CA ASN A 211 -8.01 -1.34 -2.14
C ASN A 211 -6.75 -1.40 -3.02
N ILE A 212 -6.47 -2.58 -3.62
CA ILE A 212 -5.38 -2.73 -4.59
C ILE A 212 -5.60 -1.81 -5.78
N ASP A 213 -6.74 -1.88 -6.41
CA ASP A 213 -7.01 -1.18 -7.68
C ASP A 213 -6.98 0.35 -7.50
N LEU A 214 -7.47 0.85 -6.37
CA LEU A 214 -7.40 2.28 -6.01
C LEU A 214 -5.96 2.72 -5.69
N CYS A 215 -5.24 1.97 -4.85
CA CYS A 215 -3.89 2.35 -4.41
C CYS A 215 -2.87 2.17 -5.55
N ARG A 216 -2.88 1.01 -6.22
CA ARG A 216 -2.02 0.73 -7.38
C ARG A 216 -2.28 1.69 -8.53
N GLY A 217 -3.55 1.99 -8.80
CA GLY A 217 -3.94 2.95 -9.82
C GLY A 217 -3.39 4.34 -9.53
N ALA A 218 -3.58 4.84 -8.31
CA ALA A 218 -3.03 6.12 -7.86
C ALA A 218 -1.51 6.17 -7.97
N ALA A 219 -0.82 5.15 -7.50
CA ALA A 219 0.64 5.02 -7.58
C ALA A 219 1.13 4.99 -9.04
N THR A 220 0.46 4.21 -9.90
CA THR A 220 0.84 4.10 -11.34
C THR A 220 0.74 5.43 -12.07
N VAL A 221 -0.34 6.18 -11.88
CA VAL A 221 -0.53 7.47 -12.55
C VAL A 221 0.43 8.53 -12.02
N GLN A 222 0.70 8.52 -10.72
CA GLN A 222 1.56 9.51 -10.07
C GLN A 222 3.04 9.11 -9.99
N ASP A 223 3.43 7.99 -10.62
CA ASP A 223 4.80 7.46 -10.65
C ASP A 223 5.39 7.28 -9.25
N LYS A 224 4.66 6.53 -8.42
CA LYS A 224 4.94 6.27 -7.01
C LYS A 224 5.04 4.78 -6.72
N ASP A 225 5.64 4.43 -5.59
CA ASP A 225 5.60 3.08 -5.04
C ASP A 225 4.32 2.84 -4.24
N TRP A 226 3.92 1.58 -4.10
CA TRP A 226 2.79 1.19 -3.27
C TRP A 226 3.05 -0.14 -2.55
N GLY A 227 2.29 -0.38 -1.53
CA GLY A 227 2.35 -1.62 -0.77
C GLY A 227 1.01 -1.98 -0.14
N VAL A 228 1.04 -3.01 0.69
CA VAL A 228 -0.10 -3.48 1.47
C VAL A 228 0.31 -3.60 2.93
N MET A 229 -0.57 -3.16 3.83
CA MET A 229 -0.50 -3.45 5.25
C MET A 229 -1.71 -4.30 5.64
N ILE A 230 -1.48 -5.53 6.08
CA ILE A 230 -2.54 -6.43 6.54
C ILE A 230 -2.74 -6.15 8.03
N THR A 231 -3.89 -5.58 8.36
CA THR A 231 -4.20 -5.11 9.72
C THR A 231 -5.27 -5.97 10.41
N ASN A 232 -5.80 -5.47 11.52
CA ASN A 232 -6.77 -6.20 12.31
C ASN A 232 -8.07 -6.47 11.54
N LYS A 233 -8.46 -7.73 11.47
CA LYS A 233 -9.74 -8.19 10.91
C LYS A 233 -10.87 -8.05 11.93
N TYR A 234 -10.57 -8.21 13.20
CA TYR A 234 -11.53 -8.20 14.29
C TYR A 234 -11.19 -7.14 15.33
N ASP A 235 -12.22 -6.59 15.95
CA ASP A 235 -12.05 -5.56 17.00
C ASP A 235 -11.52 -6.13 18.32
N GLU A 236 -11.65 -7.45 18.53
CA GLU A 236 -11.20 -8.18 19.70
C GLU A 236 -10.41 -9.42 19.29
N SER A 237 -9.75 -10.05 20.28
CA SER A 237 -9.00 -11.28 20.03
C SER A 237 -9.85 -12.32 19.25
N PRO A 238 -9.29 -12.92 18.19
CA PRO A 238 -7.85 -13.01 17.86
C PRO A 238 -7.24 -11.81 17.10
N TYR A 239 -7.93 -10.72 16.90
CA TYR A 239 -7.59 -9.53 16.13
C TYR A 239 -7.28 -9.84 14.66
N MET A 240 -6.28 -10.67 14.41
CA MET A 240 -5.83 -11.05 13.06
C MET A 240 -6.73 -12.12 12.45
N GLU A 241 -6.74 -12.17 11.15
CA GLU A 241 -7.38 -13.23 10.37
C GLU A 241 -6.67 -14.59 10.52
N ALA A 242 -7.31 -15.65 10.06
CA ALA A 242 -6.72 -16.98 10.15
C ALA A 242 -5.48 -17.12 9.24
N ARG A 243 -4.58 -18.06 9.59
CA ARG A 243 -3.35 -18.36 8.86
C ARG A 243 -3.54 -18.41 7.34
N ILE A 244 -4.59 -19.10 6.87
CA ILE A 244 -4.81 -19.29 5.43
C ILE A 244 -5.23 -18.00 4.73
N ASP A 245 -6.02 -17.16 5.41
CA ASP A 245 -6.46 -15.88 4.89
C ASP A 245 -5.26 -14.92 4.79
N LEU A 246 -4.44 -14.83 5.85
CA LEU A 246 -3.21 -14.05 5.87
C LEU A 246 -2.25 -14.44 4.72
N TYR A 247 -2.02 -15.75 4.54
CA TYR A 247 -1.22 -16.24 3.43
C TYR A 247 -1.79 -15.81 2.07
N SER A 248 -3.12 -15.94 1.92
CA SER A 248 -3.81 -15.59 0.67
C SER A 248 -3.76 -14.09 0.38
N ASP A 249 -3.92 -13.24 1.40
CA ASP A 249 -3.81 -11.80 1.27
C ASP A 249 -2.38 -11.36 0.90
N MET A 250 -1.35 -12.00 1.47
CA MET A 250 0.04 -11.75 1.08
C MET A 250 0.32 -12.16 -0.37
N VAL A 251 -0.18 -13.32 -0.82
CA VAL A 251 -0.05 -13.78 -2.21
C VAL A 251 -0.79 -12.84 -3.15
N LEU A 252 -2.02 -12.43 -2.80
CA LEU A 252 -2.80 -11.47 -3.58
C LEU A 252 -2.05 -10.15 -3.77
N ALA A 253 -1.50 -9.58 -2.71
CA ALA A 253 -0.70 -8.36 -2.76
C ALA A 253 0.54 -8.53 -3.67
N TYR A 254 1.24 -9.66 -3.51
CA TYR A 254 2.41 -10.00 -4.30
C TYR A 254 2.11 -10.11 -5.79
N ASP A 255 1.10 -10.87 -6.17
CA ASP A 255 0.72 -11.12 -7.56
C ASP A 255 0.21 -9.83 -8.26
N ASN A 256 -0.32 -8.88 -7.48
CA ASN A 256 -0.73 -7.57 -7.97
C ASN A 256 0.40 -6.52 -7.99
N GLY A 257 1.62 -6.87 -7.58
CA GLY A 257 2.80 -6.04 -7.72
C GLY A 257 3.09 -5.10 -6.56
N ALA A 258 2.51 -5.32 -5.38
CA ALA A 258 2.85 -4.56 -4.18
C ALA A 258 4.35 -4.65 -3.90
N LYS A 259 5.03 -3.51 -3.78
CA LYS A 259 6.47 -3.46 -3.45
C LYS A 259 6.71 -3.79 -1.98
N TYR A 260 5.78 -3.44 -1.12
CA TYR A 260 5.82 -3.69 0.32
C TYR A 260 4.62 -4.54 0.73
N ILE A 261 4.86 -5.58 1.53
CA ILE A 261 3.83 -6.44 2.12
C ILE A 261 4.13 -6.54 3.60
N ILE A 262 3.31 -5.91 4.41
CA ILE A 262 3.52 -5.70 5.84
C ILE A 262 2.37 -6.33 6.60
N VAL A 263 2.66 -6.97 7.72
CA VAL A 263 1.66 -7.47 8.66
C VAL A 263 1.74 -6.64 9.94
N PHE A 264 0.63 -6.07 10.36
CA PHE A 264 0.55 -5.28 11.58
C PHE A 264 0.46 -6.19 12.80
N ASP A 265 1.37 -6.02 13.75
CA ASP A 265 1.45 -6.85 14.97
C ASP A 265 1.20 -6.01 16.22
N SER A 266 -0.04 -5.62 16.43
CA SER A 266 -0.45 -5.00 17.68
C SER A 266 -1.95 -5.16 17.92
N ASP A 267 -2.34 -5.23 19.18
CA ASP A 267 -3.73 -5.09 19.56
C ASP A 267 -4.22 -3.63 19.37
N LYS A 268 -5.53 -3.40 19.42
CA LYS A 268 -6.12 -2.06 19.26
C LYS A 268 -5.75 -1.05 20.35
N LYS A 269 -5.08 -1.48 21.42
CA LYS A 269 -4.61 -0.63 22.51
C LYS A 269 -3.11 -0.41 22.45
N TRP A 270 -2.43 -1.00 21.47
CA TRP A 270 -0.98 -0.96 21.27
C TRP A 270 -0.18 -1.41 22.49
N THR A 271 -0.72 -2.43 23.18
CA THR A 271 -0.16 -2.92 24.43
C THR A 271 0.61 -4.23 24.30
N GLN A 272 0.32 -5.03 23.27
CA GLN A 272 0.90 -6.35 23.09
C GLN A 272 0.88 -6.80 21.63
N ASN A 273 1.73 -7.77 21.32
CA ASN A 273 1.71 -8.47 20.04
C ASN A 273 0.45 -9.34 19.89
N VAL A 274 0.06 -9.58 18.63
CA VAL A 274 -1.10 -10.42 18.27
C VAL A 274 -0.73 -11.55 17.31
N LEU A 275 0.46 -11.50 16.70
CA LEU A 275 0.91 -12.53 15.77
C LEU A 275 1.24 -13.82 16.53
N THR A 276 0.50 -14.85 16.21
CA THR A 276 0.75 -16.21 16.72
C THR A 276 1.79 -16.92 15.85
N LYS A 277 2.23 -18.10 16.32
CA LYS A 277 3.09 -18.98 15.52
C LYS A 277 2.46 -19.34 14.17
N ASP A 278 1.15 -19.53 14.08
CA ASP A 278 0.45 -19.85 12.84
C ASP A 278 0.56 -18.69 11.83
N HIS A 279 0.49 -17.45 12.29
CA HIS A 279 0.70 -16.26 11.43
C HIS A 279 2.16 -16.18 10.95
N GLN A 280 3.13 -16.43 11.83
CA GLN A 280 4.54 -16.49 11.46
C GLN A 280 4.83 -17.62 10.46
N ASP A 281 4.20 -18.77 10.60
CA ASP A 281 4.29 -19.88 9.64
C ASP A 281 3.65 -19.52 8.28
N ALA A 282 2.56 -18.72 8.26
CA ALA A 282 1.99 -18.18 7.03
C ALA A 282 2.96 -17.23 6.31
N MET A 283 3.57 -16.31 7.05
CA MET A 283 4.57 -15.38 6.50
C MET A 283 5.79 -16.12 5.94
N LYS A 284 6.28 -17.13 6.65
CA LYS A 284 7.37 -17.97 6.17
C LYS A 284 7.00 -18.73 4.90
N GLN A 285 5.81 -19.33 4.86
CA GLN A 285 5.30 -20.01 3.67
C GLN A 285 5.18 -19.04 2.49
N PHE A 286 4.70 -17.83 2.72
CA PHE A 286 4.65 -16.78 1.71
C PHE A 286 6.05 -16.37 1.21
N TRP A 287 7.03 -16.22 2.12
CA TRP A 287 8.41 -15.92 1.74
C TRP A 287 8.99 -16.98 0.80
N GLU A 288 8.78 -18.28 1.12
CA GLU A 288 9.19 -19.40 0.28
C GLU A 288 8.47 -19.39 -1.08
N TYR A 289 7.17 -19.06 -1.10
CA TYR A 289 6.39 -18.85 -2.31
C TYR A 289 7.00 -17.74 -3.17
N ALA A 290 7.24 -16.57 -2.63
CA ALA A 290 7.77 -15.43 -3.35
C ALA A 290 9.19 -15.68 -3.92
N GLN A 291 10.01 -16.47 -3.24
CA GLN A 291 11.35 -16.86 -3.75
C GLN A 291 11.28 -17.87 -4.90
N SER A 292 10.25 -18.71 -4.95
CA SER A 292 10.10 -19.78 -5.94
C SER A 292 9.19 -19.43 -7.11
N HIS A 293 8.39 -18.38 -6.99
CA HIS A 293 7.43 -17.97 -8.02
C HIS A 293 7.72 -16.52 -8.43
N PRO A 294 8.48 -16.29 -9.53
CA PRO A 294 8.72 -14.97 -10.05
C PRO A 294 7.40 -14.24 -10.33
N ARG A 295 7.31 -12.98 -9.95
CA ARG A 295 6.10 -12.18 -10.18
C ARG A 295 5.77 -12.09 -11.66
N GLY A 296 4.55 -12.47 -11.99
CA GLY A 296 3.93 -12.15 -13.27
C GLY A 296 3.18 -10.80 -13.19
N ILE A 297 3.88 -9.71 -12.87
CA ILE A 297 3.23 -8.39 -12.80
C ILE A 297 2.75 -8.02 -14.19
N SER A 298 1.44 -7.79 -14.33
CA SER A 298 0.85 -7.29 -15.56
C SER A 298 1.46 -5.93 -15.91
N ALA A 299 1.99 -5.79 -17.10
CA ALA A 299 2.41 -4.49 -17.60
C ALA A 299 1.22 -3.52 -17.60
N VAL A 300 1.47 -2.22 -17.51
CA VAL A 300 0.40 -1.22 -17.57
C VAL A 300 -0.42 -1.36 -18.86
N SER A 301 0.24 -1.72 -19.97
CA SER A 301 -0.40 -1.99 -21.27
C SER A 301 -1.40 -3.17 -21.25
N ASP A 302 -1.35 -4.03 -20.25
CA ASP A 302 -2.25 -5.17 -20.09
C ASP A 302 -3.38 -4.88 -19.10
N ARG A 303 -3.34 -3.70 -18.45
CA ARG A 303 -4.33 -3.24 -17.48
C ARG A 303 -5.26 -2.20 -18.09
N SER A 304 -6.45 -2.09 -17.53
CA SER A 304 -7.44 -1.09 -17.88
C SER A 304 -7.63 -0.10 -16.72
N ALA A 305 -7.84 1.17 -17.04
CA ALA A 305 -8.11 2.21 -16.06
C ALA A 305 -9.59 2.60 -16.05
N TYR A 306 -10.21 2.64 -14.88
CA TYR A 306 -11.50 3.27 -14.67
C TYR A 306 -11.32 4.64 -14.05
N VAL A 307 -11.68 5.69 -14.78
CA VAL A 307 -11.48 7.08 -14.37
C VAL A 307 -12.71 7.59 -13.64
N LEU A 308 -12.56 7.87 -12.36
CA LEU A 308 -13.59 8.41 -11.48
C LEU A 308 -13.91 9.88 -11.80
N PRO A 309 -15.04 10.42 -11.32
CA PRO A 309 -15.30 11.86 -11.39
C PRO A 309 -14.21 12.64 -10.61
N LYS A 310 -13.78 13.75 -11.18
CA LYS A 310 -12.75 14.59 -10.55
C LYS A 310 -13.18 15.00 -9.13
N ASP A 311 -12.23 14.91 -8.19
CA ASP A 311 -12.41 15.29 -6.78
C ASP A 311 -13.56 14.57 -6.04
N TYR A 312 -14.05 13.44 -6.57
CA TYR A 312 -15.13 12.66 -6.00
C TYR A 312 -14.61 11.65 -4.98
N ALA A 313 -14.20 12.13 -3.82
CA ALA A 313 -13.61 11.29 -2.77
C ALA A 313 -14.69 10.56 -1.95
N TYR A 314 -15.24 9.54 -2.55
CA TYR A 314 -16.06 8.51 -1.90
C TYR A 314 -15.16 7.28 -1.71
N GLY A 315 -15.08 6.73 -0.50
CA GLY A 315 -14.06 5.70 -0.19
C GLY A 315 -14.34 4.33 -0.80
N PHE A 316 -15.60 4.05 -1.17
CA PHE A 316 -16.04 2.76 -1.74
C PHE A 316 -15.77 1.53 -0.85
N ARG A 317 -15.49 1.73 0.45
CA ARG A 317 -15.09 0.70 1.40
C ARG A 317 -16.21 -0.27 1.74
N ALA A 318 -17.43 0.23 1.83
CA ALA A 318 -18.61 -0.54 2.18
C ALA A 318 -19.87 -0.01 1.49
N PRO A 319 -20.86 -0.88 1.25
CA PRO A 319 -22.14 -0.44 0.67
C PRO A 319 -22.92 0.56 1.55
N THR A 320 -22.59 0.60 2.83
CA THR A 320 -23.21 1.50 3.81
C THR A 320 -22.46 2.82 3.98
N GLU A 321 -21.33 2.99 3.32
CA GLU A 321 -20.64 4.27 3.29
C GLU A 321 -21.54 5.31 2.60
N ASP A 322 -21.79 6.43 3.26
CA ASP A 322 -22.76 7.40 2.83
C ASP A 322 -22.19 8.81 2.68
N ARG A 323 -20.85 8.97 2.80
CA ARG A 323 -20.22 10.28 2.82
C ARG A 323 -19.16 10.46 1.75
N ILE A 324 -19.29 11.57 1.00
CA ILE A 324 -18.29 12.06 0.07
C ILE A 324 -17.45 13.08 0.85
N TRP A 325 -16.13 12.92 0.88
CA TRP A 325 -15.19 13.71 1.70
C TRP A 325 -15.48 13.67 3.22
N GLY A 326 -16.35 12.80 3.70
CA GLY A 326 -16.87 12.86 5.06
C GLY A 326 -17.84 14.03 5.32
N LEU A 327 -18.13 14.86 4.32
CA LEU A 327 -18.87 16.12 4.44
C LEU A 327 -20.29 16.06 3.88
N TRP A 328 -20.47 15.33 2.78
CA TRP A 328 -21.76 15.24 2.06
C TRP A 328 -22.27 13.83 2.05
N ASN A 329 -23.60 13.69 2.05
CA ASN A 329 -24.22 12.39 1.82
C ASN A 329 -23.92 11.92 0.39
N ASN A 330 -23.98 10.61 0.18
CA ASN A 330 -23.93 10.03 -1.16
C ASN A 330 -25.05 10.59 -2.05
N ASP A 331 -24.82 10.60 -3.34
CA ASP A 331 -25.73 11.09 -4.36
C ASP A 331 -26.07 9.98 -5.39
N SER A 332 -26.84 10.32 -6.41
CA SER A 332 -27.19 9.37 -7.48
C SER A 332 -25.98 8.87 -8.28
N LEU A 333 -24.87 9.62 -8.27
CA LEU A 333 -23.64 9.27 -8.96
C LEU A 333 -22.89 8.15 -8.21
N THR A 334 -22.94 8.13 -6.89
CA THR A 334 -22.33 7.07 -6.07
C THR A 334 -22.76 5.68 -6.51
N LEU A 335 -24.08 5.50 -6.66
CA LEU A 335 -24.62 4.21 -7.08
C LEU A 335 -24.17 3.84 -8.50
N SER A 336 -24.22 4.80 -9.43
CA SER A 336 -23.81 4.59 -10.83
C SER A 336 -22.31 4.19 -10.92
N VAL A 337 -21.44 4.89 -10.19
CA VAL A 337 -20.01 4.59 -10.15
C VAL A 337 -19.75 3.22 -9.52
N SER A 338 -20.40 2.91 -8.39
CA SER A 338 -20.26 1.61 -7.72
C SER A 338 -20.71 0.44 -8.60
N MET A 339 -21.83 0.59 -9.32
CA MET A 339 -22.30 -0.43 -10.28
C MET A 339 -21.32 -0.61 -11.44
N SER A 340 -20.78 0.48 -11.97
CA SER A 340 -19.78 0.43 -13.04
C SER A 340 -18.51 -0.28 -12.58
N MET A 341 -18.00 0.04 -11.39
CA MET A 341 -16.85 -0.66 -10.80
C MET A 341 -17.11 -2.16 -10.66
N ALA A 342 -18.26 -2.55 -10.09
CA ALA A 342 -18.61 -3.95 -9.94
C ALA A 342 -18.65 -4.70 -11.29
N ALA A 343 -19.20 -4.08 -12.35
CA ALA A 343 -19.21 -4.65 -13.69
C ALA A 343 -17.78 -4.77 -14.27
N LEU A 344 -16.95 -3.76 -14.08
CA LEU A 344 -15.56 -3.76 -14.56
C LEU A 344 -14.70 -4.78 -13.84
N PHE A 345 -14.91 -5.02 -12.54
CA PHE A 345 -14.26 -6.11 -11.81
C PHE A 345 -14.57 -7.49 -12.40
N GLN A 346 -15.83 -7.71 -12.84
CA GLN A 346 -16.17 -8.97 -13.50
C GLN A 346 -15.49 -9.15 -14.86
N ILE A 347 -15.13 -8.06 -15.53
CA ILE A 347 -14.51 -8.08 -16.85
C ILE A 347 -12.99 -8.16 -16.77
N PHE A 348 -12.38 -7.33 -15.94
CA PHE A 348 -10.92 -7.13 -15.90
C PHE A 348 -10.23 -7.82 -14.72
N GLY A 349 -10.97 -8.17 -13.66
CA GLY A 349 -10.39 -8.79 -12.45
C GLY A 349 -9.22 -7.95 -11.92
N ASN A 350 -8.11 -8.62 -11.68
CA ASN A 350 -6.88 -7.99 -11.15
C ASN A 350 -6.19 -7.02 -12.12
N ASN A 351 -6.67 -6.89 -13.36
CA ASN A 351 -6.12 -5.97 -14.36
C ASN A 351 -6.89 -4.64 -14.44
N LEU A 352 -7.67 -4.31 -13.43
CA LEU A 352 -8.35 -3.02 -13.30
C LEU A 352 -7.57 -2.11 -12.36
N ASP A 353 -7.30 -0.88 -12.78
CA ASP A 353 -6.89 0.21 -11.92
C ASP A 353 -8.02 1.24 -11.83
N ILE A 354 -8.26 1.79 -10.64
CA ILE A 354 -9.26 2.84 -10.42
C ILE A 354 -8.48 4.13 -10.12
N VAL A 355 -8.73 5.16 -10.92
CA VAL A 355 -7.92 6.38 -10.92
C VAL A 355 -8.80 7.62 -11.00
N TYR A 356 -8.21 8.78 -10.67
CA TYR A 356 -8.81 10.08 -10.92
C TYR A 356 -8.14 10.77 -12.11
N PRO A 357 -8.78 11.79 -12.71
CA PRO A 357 -8.11 12.62 -13.71
C PRO A 357 -6.91 13.33 -13.11
N ASN A 358 -5.78 13.32 -13.81
CA ASN A 358 -4.56 14.03 -13.41
C ASN A 358 -4.25 15.12 -14.44
N GLU A 359 -3.99 16.35 -13.97
CA GLU A 359 -3.71 17.50 -14.85
C GLU A 359 -2.27 17.51 -15.35
N LEU A 360 -1.35 16.90 -14.59
CA LEU A 360 0.08 16.88 -14.93
C LEU A 360 0.43 15.73 -15.88
N ARG A 361 -0.25 14.60 -15.77
CA ARG A 361 -0.03 13.39 -16.55
C ARG A 361 -1.38 12.77 -16.88
N THR A 362 -1.87 12.95 -18.08
CA THR A 362 -3.17 12.43 -18.48
C THR A 362 -3.19 10.90 -18.40
N VAL A 363 -4.30 10.32 -17.98
CA VAL A 363 -4.44 8.87 -17.81
C VAL A 363 -4.17 8.13 -19.12
N GLU A 364 -4.54 8.72 -20.25
CA GLU A 364 -4.28 8.17 -21.60
C GLU A 364 -2.78 8.08 -21.90
N SER A 365 -1.97 8.99 -21.35
CA SER A 365 -0.52 8.99 -21.57
C SER A 365 0.24 7.93 -20.79
N ILE A 366 -0.43 7.26 -19.84
CA ILE A 366 0.15 6.20 -19.02
C ILE A 366 0.37 4.91 -19.81
N GLY A 367 -0.49 4.65 -20.81
CA GLY A 367 -0.38 3.49 -21.69
C GLY A 367 -1.24 2.30 -21.26
N TYR A 368 -2.32 2.53 -20.53
CA TYR A 368 -3.33 1.50 -20.24
C TYR A 368 -3.93 0.92 -21.52
N GLN A 369 -4.31 -0.34 -21.51
CA GLN A 369 -4.99 -1.01 -22.63
C GLN A 369 -6.34 -0.33 -22.94
N ASN A 370 -7.10 0.01 -21.90
CA ASN A 370 -8.34 0.73 -22.01
C ASN A 370 -8.38 1.84 -20.96
N VAL A 371 -8.93 3.01 -21.33
CA VAL A 371 -9.27 4.08 -20.40
C VAL A 371 -10.77 4.31 -20.48
N ILE A 372 -11.48 4.05 -19.40
CA ILE A 372 -12.93 4.04 -19.30
C ILE A 372 -13.35 5.10 -18.30
N TYR A 373 -14.09 6.09 -18.74
CA TYR A 373 -14.57 7.17 -17.86
C TYR A 373 -15.90 6.78 -17.20
N TRP A 374 -16.11 7.28 -16.00
CA TRP A 374 -17.32 7.05 -15.20
C TRP A 374 -18.63 7.38 -15.94
N ASN A 375 -18.61 8.27 -16.91
CA ASN A 375 -19.75 8.72 -17.71
C ASN A 375 -19.83 8.07 -19.11
N ASP A 376 -18.93 7.14 -19.45
CA ASP A 376 -18.93 6.47 -20.76
C ASP A 376 -19.74 5.17 -20.73
N THR A 377 -21.04 5.32 -20.88
CA THR A 377 -21.98 4.18 -20.89
C THR A 377 -21.84 3.27 -22.12
N ARG A 378 -21.21 3.73 -23.20
CA ARG A 378 -21.08 2.96 -24.46
C ARG A 378 -19.99 1.90 -24.35
N ILE A 379 -18.95 2.17 -23.62
CA ILE A 379 -17.85 1.22 -23.43
C ILE A 379 -18.33 0.04 -22.58
N LEU A 380 -19.05 0.32 -21.50
CA LEU A 380 -19.57 -0.72 -20.61
C LEU A 380 -20.50 -1.72 -21.31
N SER A 381 -21.28 -1.26 -22.29
CA SER A 381 -22.21 -2.14 -23.05
C SER A 381 -21.51 -3.02 -24.10
N ASN A 382 -20.30 -2.68 -24.52
CA ASN A 382 -19.56 -3.36 -25.60
C ASN A 382 -18.35 -4.19 -25.10
N LEU A 383 -18.01 -4.12 -23.82
CA LEU A 383 -16.91 -4.88 -23.26
C LEU A 383 -17.28 -6.37 -23.19
N GLN A 384 -16.46 -7.20 -23.82
CA GLN A 384 -16.54 -8.65 -23.67
C GLN A 384 -15.74 -9.06 -22.42
N PRO A 385 -16.22 -10.04 -21.63
CA PRO A 385 -15.45 -10.59 -20.53
C PRO A 385 -14.10 -11.10 -21.06
N ILE A 386 -13.01 -10.72 -20.40
CA ILE A 386 -11.72 -11.36 -20.65
C ILE A 386 -11.89 -12.85 -20.31
N GLN A 387 -11.60 -13.72 -21.27
CA GLN A 387 -11.53 -15.15 -20.96
C GLN A 387 -10.48 -15.29 -19.86
N SER A 388 -10.91 -15.77 -18.71
CA SER A 388 -9.99 -16.09 -17.61
C SER A 388 -8.84 -16.90 -18.18
N PRO A 389 -7.57 -16.58 -17.87
CA PRO A 389 -6.46 -17.43 -18.27
C PRO A 389 -6.80 -18.86 -17.85
N SER A 390 -6.63 -19.81 -18.79
CA SER A 390 -6.93 -21.21 -18.53
C SER A 390 -6.27 -21.62 -17.22
N PRO A 391 -6.99 -22.30 -16.31
CA PRO A 391 -6.41 -22.70 -15.03
C PRO A 391 -5.09 -23.41 -15.30
N ILE A 392 -4.03 -22.99 -14.63
CA ILE A 392 -2.74 -23.66 -14.67
C ILE A 392 -3.01 -25.09 -14.22
N GLN A 393 -2.94 -26.03 -15.17
CA GLN A 393 -3.02 -27.46 -14.87
C GLN A 393 -1.82 -27.81 -13.99
N GLY A 394 -2.05 -27.99 -12.70
CA GLY A 394 -1.00 -28.44 -11.80
C GLY A 394 -1.23 -28.31 -10.31
N LEU A 395 -2.30 -27.71 -9.86
CA LEU A 395 -2.64 -27.73 -8.44
C LEU A 395 -3.97 -28.46 -8.25
N SER A 396 -3.87 -29.70 -7.81
CA SER A 396 -5.00 -30.49 -7.34
C SER A 396 -5.60 -29.81 -6.11
N GLY A 397 -6.68 -29.15 -6.32
CA GLY A 397 -7.88 -28.94 -5.63
C GLY A 397 -7.90 -28.57 -4.18
N GLU A 398 -8.25 -27.38 -3.89
CA GLU A 398 -9.35 -27.17 -2.96
C GLU A 398 -10.37 -26.27 -3.67
N GLN A 399 -11.60 -26.74 -3.76
CA GLN A 399 -12.73 -25.98 -4.25
C GLN A 399 -12.91 -24.77 -3.31
N PRO A 400 -13.30 -23.57 -3.83
CA PRO A 400 -13.60 -22.44 -2.97
C PRO A 400 -14.54 -22.92 -1.86
N THR A 401 -14.20 -22.57 -0.62
CA THR A 401 -14.98 -23.02 0.54
C THR A 401 -16.45 -22.62 0.33
N LEU A 402 -17.37 -23.47 0.78
CA LEU A 402 -18.81 -23.20 0.73
C LEU A 402 -19.13 -21.78 1.23
N LEU A 403 -18.34 -21.25 2.16
CA LEU A 403 -18.45 -19.91 2.71
C LEU A 403 -18.13 -18.82 1.68
N ALA A 404 -17.09 -18.97 0.89
CA ALA A 404 -16.73 -18.03 -0.18
C ALA A 404 -17.82 -18.01 -1.27
N LEU A 405 -18.36 -19.19 -1.60
CA LEU A 405 -19.47 -19.31 -2.54
C LEU A 405 -20.76 -18.67 -2.00
N ILE A 406 -21.06 -18.84 -0.72
CA ILE A 406 -22.21 -18.22 -0.04
C ILE A 406 -22.05 -16.70 0.01
N GLN A 407 -20.84 -16.21 0.26
CA GLN A 407 -20.54 -14.78 0.30
C GLN A 407 -20.68 -14.16 -1.10
N GLN A 408 -20.19 -14.82 -2.13
CA GLN A 408 -20.33 -14.39 -3.52
C GLN A 408 -21.81 -14.41 -3.97
N LEU A 409 -22.58 -15.42 -3.57
CA LEU A 409 -24.03 -15.52 -3.81
C LEU A 409 -24.80 -14.44 -3.05
N SER A 410 -24.39 -14.07 -1.84
CA SER A 410 -25.05 -13.01 -1.06
C SER A 410 -24.87 -11.64 -1.70
N TYR A 411 -23.70 -11.34 -2.24
CA TYR A 411 -23.47 -10.11 -3.02
C TYR A 411 -24.32 -10.09 -4.31
N MET A 412 -24.36 -11.19 -5.07
CA MET A 412 -25.18 -11.30 -6.27
C MET A 412 -26.68 -11.10 -5.96
N LEU A 413 -27.16 -11.69 -4.87
CA LEU A 413 -28.56 -11.55 -4.43
C LEU A 413 -28.88 -10.12 -4.00
N PHE A 414 -27.97 -9.47 -3.27
CA PHE A 414 -28.11 -8.07 -2.86
C PHE A 414 -28.21 -7.14 -4.08
N TYR A 415 -27.33 -7.27 -5.07
CA TYR A 415 -27.39 -6.45 -6.28
C TYR A 415 -28.63 -6.74 -7.14
N ALA A 416 -29.10 -7.97 -7.19
CA ALA A 416 -30.35 -8.32 -7.88
C ALA A 416 -31.55 -7.65 -7.20
N ILE A 417 -31.60 -7.64 -5.86
CA ILE A 417 -32.66 -6.97 -5.10
C ILE A 417 -32.64 -5.46 -5.34
N VAL A 418 -31.47 -4.85 -5.31
CA VAL A 418 -31.30 -3.42 -5.58
C VAL A 418 -31.78 -3.05 -6.99
N ALA A 419 -31.42 -3.85 -8.00
CA ALA A 419 -31.88 -3.64 -9.38
C ALA A 419 -33.43 -3.72 -9.50
N VAL A 420 -34.03 -4.66 -8.80
CA VAL A 420 -35.51 -4.79 -8.77
C VAL A 420 -36.17 -3.58 -8.10
N ILE A 421 -35.61 -3.08 -7.00
CA ILE A 421 -36.11 -1.90 -6.30
C ILE A 421 -36.02 -0.66 -7.21
N ILE A 422 -34.90 -0.44 -7.89
CA ILE A 422 -34.74 0.69 -8.82
C ILE A 422 -35.74 0.62 -9.96
N THR A 423 -35.91 -0.56 -10.52
CA THR A 423 -36.92 -0.76 -11.60
C THR A 423 -38.31 -0.44 -11.09
N ALA A 424 -38.68 -0.92 -9.90
CA ALA A 424 -39.99 -0.64 -9.30
C ALA A 424 -40.19 0.85 -9.02
N VAL A 425 -39.19 1.55 -8.46
CA VAL A 425 -39.26 2.99 -8.20
C VAL A 425 -39.37 3.77 -9.51
N THR A 426 -38.66 3.38 -10.55
CA THR A 426 -38.72 4.02 -11.87
C THR A 426 -40.13 3.86 -12.49
N VAL A 427 -40.67 2.64 -12.43
CA VAL A 427 -42.05 2.38 -12.94
C VAL A 427 -43.07 3.20 -12.18
N VAL A 428 -43.01 3.21 -10.84
CA VAL A 428 -43.94 4.02 -10.03
C VAL A 428 -43.82 5.50 -10.36
N THR A 429 -42.60 6.02 -10.53
CA THR A 429 -42.37 7.42 -10.89
C THR A 429 -42.95 7.78 -12.26
N ILE A 430 -42.83 6.87 -13.24
CA ILE A 430 -43.41 7.04 -14.58
C ILE A 430 -44.97 7.03 -14.51
N VAL A 431 -45.53 6.09 -13.76
CA VAL A 431 -46.98 5.99 -13.57
C VAL A 431 -47.55 7.27 -12.93
N LEU A 432 -46.92 7.73 -11.85
CA LEU A 432 -47.34 8.98 -11.18
C LEU A 432 -47.17 10.23 -12.03
N LYS A 433 -46.22 10.26 -12.97
CA LYS A 433 -46.09 11.34 -13.97
C LYS A 433 -47.16 11.28 -15.03
N LEU A 434 -47.55 10.08 -15.46
CA LEU A 434 -48.61 9.89 -16.44
C LEU A 434 -49.99 10.25 -15.88
N GLU A 435 -50.28 9.93 -14.62
CA GLU A 435 -51.52 10.31 -13.94
C GLU A 435 -51.66 11.83 -13.72
N LYS A 436 -50.56 12.58 -13.62
CA LYS A 436 -50.58 14.03 -13.47
C LYS A 436 -50.56 14.81 -14.77
N ALA A 437 -50.49 14.12 -15.92
CA ALA A 437 -50.56 14.78 -17.22
C ALA A 437 -51.97 15.31 -17.46
N PRO A 438 -52.19 16.62 -17.72
CA PRO A 438 -53.52 17.16 -17.98
C PRO A 438 -54.08 16.54 -19.26
N ALA A 439 -55.33 16.05 -19.19
CA ALA A 439 -56.06 15.58 -20.35
C ALA A 439 -56.09 16.69 -21.39
N LYS A 440 -55.43 16.50 -22.53
CA LYS A 440 -55.56 17.42 -23.66
C LYS A 440 -57.03 17.38 -24.12
N LYS A 441 -57.71 18.51 -23.94
CA LYS A 441 -59.00 18.78 -24.56
C LYS A 441 -58.77 19.08 -26.03
#